data_61d8b2dfbf1464cc9bc24c0f1c37270f
#
_entry.id   61d8b2dfbf1464cc9bc24c0f1c37270f
#
_cell.length_a   1.000
_cell.length_b   1.000
_cell.length_c   1.000
_cell.angle_alpha   90.00
_cell.angle_beta   90.00
_cell.angle_gamma   90.00
#
_symmetry.space_group_name_H-M   'P 1'
#
loop_
_entity.id
_entity.type
_entity.pdbx_description
1 polymer ?
#
loop_
_entity_poly.entity_id
_entity_poly.type
_entity_poly.pdbx_seq_one_letter_code
_entity_poly.pdbx_strand_id
1 'polypeptide(L)'
;MAAKRALMIIAPTDFRDEELLHTKEELERVGAKVTIASSKTDEARGMLGARVTPDITLGQVKVDDYDAVVFVGGSGSAVYFKDNRALSIASEAFSKGKTICAICIAPVILANAGVLKGKRATVWPDKCIQMIEGRGATYTGKPVEVDGNVITAPGPEAAREFGRAIAKALKG
;
A
#
# COMPACT_ATOMS: atom_id res chain seq x y z
N MET A 1 21.31 5.79 14.31
CA MET A 1 19.89 5.41 14.40
C MET A 1 19.57 4.26 13.43
N ALA A 2 18.69 3.38 13.86
CA ALA A 2 18.28 2.28 12.99
C ALA A 2 17.52 2.82 11.77
N ALA A 3 17.70 2.18 10.61
CA ALA A 3 16.97 2.52 9.42
C ALA A 3 15.48 2.24 9.60
N LYS A 4 14.63 3.07 9.01
CA LYS A 4 13.20 2.82 8.96
C LYS A 4 12.94 1.61 8.05
N ARG A 5 11.89 0.86 8.34
CA ARG A 5 11.53 -0.36 7.63
C ARG A 5 10.15 -0.25 7.04
N ALA A 6 10.04 -0.52 5.76
CA ALA A 6 8.77 -0.49 5.04
C ALA A 6 8.45 -1.87 4.48
N LEU A 7 7.20 -2.27 4.64
CA LEU A 7 6.67 -3.49 4.03
C LEU A 7 5.86 -3.08 2.81
N MET A 8 6.17 -3.65 1.65
CA MET A 8 5.37 -3.43 0.45
C MET A 8 4.71 -4.75 0.06
N ILE A 9 3.39 -4.74 -0.02
CA ILE A 9 2.59 -5.93 -0.32
C ILE A 9 2.14 -5.87 -1.76
N ILE A 10 2.47 -6.91 -2.53
CA ILE A 10 2.12 -7.02 -3.95
C ILE A 10 1.30 -8.28 -4.20
N ALA A 11 0.44 -8.24 -5.23
CA ALA A 11 -0.20 -9.44 -5.73
C ALA A 11 0.82 -10.33 -6.42
N PRO A 12 0.62 -11.65 -6.45
CA PRO A 12 1.54 -12.55 -7.14
C PRO A 12 1.53 -12.37 -8.66
N THR A 13 0.45 -11.81 -9.20
CA THR A 13 0.29 -11.55 -10.64
C THR A 13 -0.41 -10.20 -10.82
N ASP A 14 0.02 -9.44 -11.82
CA ASP A 14 -0.61 -8.17 -12.21
C ASP A 14 -0.61 -7.09 -11.12
N PHE A 15 0.47 -7.02 -10.34
CA PHE A 15 0.74 -5.81 -9.57
C PHE A 15 1.17 -4.70 -10.56
N ARG A 16 0.94 -3.45 -10.23
CA ARG A 16 1.35 -2.36 -11.12
C ARG A 16 2.82 -2.02 -10.90
N ASP A 17 3.61 -2.18 -11.95
CA ASP A 17 5.06 -2.10 -11.93
C ASP A 17 5.58 -0.79 -11.34
N GLU A 18 5.11 0.35 -11.84
CA GLU A 18 5.58 1.66 -11.37
C GLU A 18 5.22 1.90 -9.91
N GLU A 19 4.08 1.39 -9.47
CA GLU A 19 3.62 1.58 -8.09
C GLU A 19 4.52 0.85 -7.10
N LEU A 20 5.10 -0.26 -7.49
CA LEU A 20 6.11 -0.94 -6.68
C LEU A 20 7.47 -0.26 -6.85
N LEU A 21 7.97 -0.15 -8.08
CA LEU A 21 9.36 0.21 -8.35
C LEU A 21 9.66 1.67 -8.02
N HIS A 22 8.80 2.59 -8.45
CA HIS A 22 9.02 4.02 -8.18
C HIS A 22 8.83 4.36 -6.70
N THR A 23 7.82 3.77 -6.07
CA THR A 23 7.61 3.95 -4.63
C THR A 23 8.80 3.42 -3.83
N LYS A 24 9.27 2.20 -4.18
CA LYS A 24 10.41 1.58 -3.53
C LYS A 24 11.67 2.43 -3.66
N GLU A 25 11.93 2.97 -4.86
CA GLU A 25 13.08 3.84 -5.07
C GLU A 25 13.04 5.07 -4.16
N GLU A 26 11.88 5.71 -4.02
CA GLU A 26 11.75 6.89 -3.16
C GLU A 26 11.97 6.54 -1.68
N LEU A 27 11.52 5.38 -1.24
CA LEU A 27 11.75 4.91 0.13
C LEU A 27 13.24 4.62 0.36
N GLU A 28 13.87 3.93 -0.57
CA GLU A 28 15.30 3.58 -0.45
C GLU A 28 16.19 4.82 -0.52
N ARG A 29 15.77 5.83 -1.26
CA ARG A 29 16.50 7.10 -1.37
C ARG A 29 16.68 7.79 -0.02
N VAL A 30 15.76 7.60 0.92
CA VAL A 30 15.88 8.15 2.28
C VAL A 30 16.40 7.11 3.27
N GLY A 31 16.95 6.01 2.78
CA GLY A 31 17.59 4.99 3.62
C GLY A 31 16.66 3.96 4.23
N ALA A 32 15.39 3.93 3.84
CA ALA A 32 14.47 2.92 4.35
C ALA A 32 14.82 1.54 3.78
N LYS A 33 14.64 0.51 4.60
CA LYS A 33 14.78 -0.87 4.15
C LYS A 33 13.41 -1.40 3.75
N VAL A 34 13.31 -1.90 2.52
CA VAL A 34 12.04 -2.39 1.97
C VAL A 34 12.02 -3.91 1.97
N THR A 35 10.97 -4.48 2.54
CA THR A 35 10.66 -5.91 2.45
C THR A 35 9.43 -6.06 1.58
N ILE A 36 9.46 -7.00 0.65
CA ILE A 36 8.34 -7.26 -0.25
C ILE A 36 7.64 -8.55 0.19
N ALA A 37 6.33 -8.47 0.38
CA ALA A 37 5.50 -9.61 0.74
C ALA A 37 4.43 -9.85 -0.30
N SER A 38 4.04 -11.10 -0.47
CA SER A 38 2.94 -11.50 -1.32
C SER A 38 2.26 -12.72 -0.74
N SER A 39 1.19 -13.21 -1.37
CA SER A 39 0.50 -14.41 -0.92
C SER A 39 1.38 -15.67 -1.02
N LYS A 40 2.40 -15.61 -1.87
CA LYS A 40 3.40 -16.68 -2.03
C LYS A 40 4.75 -16.06 -2.40
N THR A 41 5.83 -16.83 -2.28
CA THR A 41 7.18 -16.34 -2.59
C THR A 41 7.69 -16.75 -3.98
N ASP A 42 6.86 -17.39 -4.80
CA ASP A 42 7.15 -17.60 -6.21
C ASP A 42 7.33 -16.24 -6.89
N GLU A 43 8.11 -16.21 -7.97
CA GLU A 43 8.34 -14.99 -8.73
C GLU A 43 7.00 -14.33 -9.11
N ALA A 44 6.80 -13.10 -8.68
CA ALA A 44 5.62 -12.31 -9.00
C ALA A 44 5.82 -11.55 -10.31
N ARG A 45 4.72 -11.35 -11.05
CA ARG A 45 4.76 -10.64 -12.33
C ARG A 45 3.89 -9.40 -12.30
N GLY A 46 4.47 -8.28 -12.71
CA GLY A 46 3.75 -7.04 -12.88
C GLY A 46 2.98 -6.99 -14.18
N MET A 47 2.03 -6.05 -14.26
CA MET A 47 1.19 -5.85 -15.46
C MET A 47 2.01 -5.50 -16.70
N LEU A 48 3.15 -4.83 -16.53
CA LEU A 48 4.03 -4.41 -17.62
C LEU A 48 5.26 -5.30 -17.75
N GLY A 49 5.29 -6.44 -17.05
CA GLY A 49 6.32 -7.45 -17.21
C GLY A 49 7.43 -7.44 -16.17
N ALA A 50 7.37 -6.58 -15.15
CA ALA A 50 8.35 -6.63 -14.07
C ALA A 50 8.28 -7.99 -13.37
N ARG A 51 9.44 -8.49 -12.95
CA ARG A 51 9.56 -9.77 -12.24
C ARG A 51 10.22 -9.50 -10.90
N VAL A 52 9.56 -9.91 -9.83
CA VAL A 52 10.03 -9.67 -8.47
C VAL A 52 9.80 -10.93 -7.65
N THR A 53 10.81 -11.38 -6.93
CA THR A 53 10.65 -12.49 -6.00
C THR A 53 10.36 -11.90 -4.62
N PRO A 54 9.14 -12.13 -4.07
CA PRO A 54 8.84 -11.64 -2.73
C PRO A 54 9.78 -12.23 -1.69
N ASP A 55 10.08 -11.44 -0.66
CA ASP A 55 10.95 -11.88 0.43
C ASP A 55 10.23 -12.83 1.39
N ILE A 56 8.95 -12.56 1.63
CA ILE A 56 8.13 -13.32 2.58
C ILE A 56 6.69 -13.44 2.10
N THR A 57 5.95 -14.35 2.72
CA THR A 57 4.50 -14.47 2.50
C THR A 57 3.77 -13.55 3.48
N LEU A 58 2.48 -13.29 3.21
CA LEU A 58 1.64 -12.53 4.15
C LEU A 58 1.58 -13.22 5.51
N GLY A 59 1.64 -14.55 5.52
CA GLY A 59 1.63 -15.33 6.76
C GLY A 59 2.84 -15.12 7.64
N GLN A 60 3.93 -14.66 7.08
CA GLN A 60 5.19 -14.42 7.79
C GLN A 60 5.34 -12.96 8.23
N VAL A 61 4.37 -12.09 7.90
CA VAL A 61 4.44 -10.67 8.27
C VAL A 61 4.24 -10.49 9.77
N LYS A 62 5.15 -9.75 10.38
CA LYS A 62 5.04 -9.25 11.75
C LYS A 62 4.97 -7.73 11.66
N VAL A 63 3.80 -7.17 11.88
CA VAL A 63 3.57 -5.73 11.72
C VAL A 63 4.50 -4.90 12.59
N ASP A 64 4.83 -5.37 13.79
CA ASP A 64 5.73 -4.66 14.69
C ASP A 64 7.12 -4.42 14.10
N ASP A 65 7.53 -5.21 13.12
CA ASP A 65 8.85 -5.08 12.50
C ASP A 65 8.93 -3.89 11.52
N TYR A 66 7.81 -3.23 11.22
CA TYR A 66 7.77 -2.20 10.19
C TYR A 66 7.28 -0.86 10.72
N ASP A 67 7.75 0.22 10.09
CA ASP A 67 7.31 1.59 10.36
C ASP A 67 6.22 2.00 9.39
N ALA A 68 6.19 1.41 8.21
CA ALA A 68 5.18 1.64 7.19
C ALA A 68 4.76 0.34 6.52
N VAL A 69 3.48 0.24 6.18
CA VAL A 69 2.92 -0.85 5.39
C VAL A 69 2.26 -0.25 4.16
N VAL A 70 2.67 -0.72 2.97
CA VAL A 70 2.24 -0.16 1.70
C VAL A 70 1.60 -1.26 0.86
N PHE A 71 0.33 -1.06 0.48
CA PHE A 71 -0.36 -1.96 -0.44
C PHE A 71 -0.22 -1.42 -1.86
N VAL A 72 0.49 -2.16 -2.69
CA VAL A 72 0.70 -1.83 -4.10
C VAL A 72 -0.54 -2.24 -4.91
N GLY A 73 -0.93 -1.40 -5.86
CA GLY A 73 -2.10 -1.65 -6.68
C GLY A 73 -1.81 -2.47 -7.93
N GLY A 74 -2.58 -2.21 -8.96
CA GLY A 74 -2.65 -3.03 -10.15
C GLY A 74 -3.86 -3.96 -10.07
N SER A 75 -4.33 -4.44 -11.22
CA SER A 75 -5.55 -5.25 -11.27
C SER A 75 -5.47 -6.50 -10.37
N GLY A 76 -4.27 -7.06 -10.21
CA GLY A 76 -4.07 -8.24 -9.38
C GLY A 76 -4.31 -8.01 -7.90
N SER A 77 -4.20 -6.77 -7.42
CA SER A 77 -4.36 -6.48 -5.99
C SER A 77 -5.79 -6.72 -5.49
N ALA A 78 -6.75 -6.87 -6.40
CA ALA A 78 -8.13 -7.22 -6.02
C ALA A 78 -8.22 -8.55 -5.26
N VAL A 79 -7.25 -9.44 -5.41
CA VAL A 79 -7.21 -10.70 -4.66
C VAL A 79 -7.17 -10.47 -3.15
N TYR A 80 -6.75 -9.27 -2.72
CA TYR A 80 -6.66 -8.94 -1.30
C TYR A 80 -7.87 -8.20 -0.76
N PHE A 81 -8.83 -7.81 -1.60
CA PHE A 81 -9.99 -7.01 -1.17
C PHE A 81 -10.77 -7.66 -0.02
N LYS A 82 -10.86 -8.98 -0.01
CA LYS A 82 -11.58 -9.74 1.01
C LYS A 82 -10.70 -10.80 1.68
N ASP A 83 -9.40 -10.70 1.48
CA ASP A 83 -8.46 -11.64 2.07
C ASP A 83 -8.25 -11.31 3.55
N ASN A 84 -8.62 -12.22 4.42
CA ASN A 84 -8.57 -11.98 5.86
C ASN A 84 -7.18 -11.59 6.37
N ARG A 85 -6.15 -12.18 5.78
CA ARG A 85 -4.78 -11.90 6.21
C ARG A 85 -4.34 -10.49 5.81
N ALA A 86 -4.63 -10.09 4.57
CA ALA A 86 -4.33 -8.73 4.11
C ALA A 86 -5.10 -7.70 4.93
N LEU A 87 -6.39 -7.95 5.18
CA LEU A 87 -7.21 -7.05 5.99
C LEU A 87 -6.72 -6.96 7.42
N SER A 88 -6.27 -8.07 8.00
CA SER A 88 -5.72 -8.08 9.36
C SER A 88 -4.43 -7.27 9.46
N ILE A 89 -3.54 -7.40 8.46
CA ILE A 89 -2.30 -6.63 8.42
C ILE A 89 -2.62 -5.13 8.38
N ALA A 90 -3.55 -4.71 7.53
CA ALA A 90 -3.94 -3.31 7.40
C ALA A 90 -4.53 -2.78 8.72
N SER A 91 -5.44 -3.53 9.30
CA SER A 91 -6.10 -3.16 10.55
C SER A 91 -5.12 -3.06 11.71
N GLU A 92 -4.23 -4.04 11.83
CA GLU A 92 -3.21 -4.06 12.88
C GLU A 92 -2.22 -2.91 12.73
N ALA A 93 -1.74 -2.65 11.51
CA ALA A 93 -0.82 -1.54 11.26
C ALA A 93 -1.46 -0.21 11.64
N PHE A 94 -2.72 -0.02 11.29
CA PHE A 94 -3.45 1.20 11.64
C PHE A 94 -3.59 1.35 13.16
N SER A 95 -4.03 0.30 13.85
CA SER A 95 -4.24 0.37 15.30
C SER A 95 -2.95 0.55 16.09
N LYS A 96 -1.81 0.15 15.53
CA LYS A 96 -0.49 0.34 16.14
C LYS A 96 0.16 1.67 15.77
N GLY A 97 -0.55 2.53 15.05
CA GLY A 97 -0.04 3.85 14.66
C GLY A 97 1.02 3.84 13.60
N LYS A 98 1.15 2.73 12.85
CA LYS A 98 2.09 2.67 11.73
C LYS A 98 1.60 3.55 10.58
N THR A 99 2.51 3.98 9.71
CA THR A 99 2.14 4.63 8.46
C THR A 99 1.53 3.55 7.56
N ILE A 100 0.26 3.73 7.17
CA ILE A 100 -0.47 2.74 6.38
C ILE A 100 -0.88 3.36 5.05
N CYS A 101 -0.49 2.73 3.95
CA CYS A 101 -0.53 3.34 2.63
C CYS A 101 -1.11 2.39 1.59
N ALA A 102 -1.78 2.97 0.58
CA ALA A 102 -2.30 2.18 -0.53
C ALA A 102 -2.45 3.04 -1.78
N ILE A 103 -2.26 2.45 -2.95
CA ILE A 103 -2.29 3.17 -4.22
C ILE A 103 -3.13 2.43 -5.25
N CYS A 104 -3.71 3.15 -6.20
CA CYS A 104 -4.53 2.66 -7.31
C CYS A 104 -5.85 2.07 -6.79
N ILE A 105 -6.10 0.78 -6.99
CA ILE A 105 -7.29 0.13 -6.43
C ILE A 105 -7.06 -0.36 -5.00
N ALA A 106 -5.82 -0.41 -4.55
CA ALA A 106 -5.49 -0.95 -3.22
C ALA A 106 -6.10 -0.20 -2.03
N PRO A 107 -6.44 1.11 -2.10
CA PRO A 107 -7.20 1.74 -1.01
C PRO A 107 -8.50 1.02 -0.65
N VAL A 108 -9.07 0.23 -1.56
CA VAL A 108 -10.25 -0.60 -1.25
C VAL A 108 -9.91 -1.62 -0.16
N ILE A 109 -8.67 -2.11 -0.11
CA ILE A 109 -8.22 -3.02 0.95
C ILE A 109 -8.31 -2.32 2.30
N LEU A 110 -7.81 -1.07 2.36
CA LEU A 110 -7.87 -0.27 3.59
C LEU A 110 -9.31 0.01 4.01
N ALA A 111 -10.17 0.32 3.04
CA ALA A 111 -11.58 0.57 3.31
C ALA A 111 -12.25 -0.67 3.91
N ASN A 112 -12.02 -1.83 3.30
CA ASN A 112 -12.60 -3.09 3.78
C ASN A 112 -12.04 -3.52 5.14
N ALA A 113 -10.84 -3.06 5.47
CA ALA A 113 -10.24 -3.31 6.79
C ALA A 113 -10.72 -2.32 7.86
N GLY A 114 -11.57 -1.35 7.50
CA GLY A 114 -12.07 -0.35 8.44
C GLY A 114 -11.14 0.85 8.65
N VAL A 115 -10.02 0.90 7.93
CA VAL A 115 -8.98 1.92 8.12
C VAL A 115 -9.41 3.29 7.59
N LEU A 116 -10.26 3.33 6.56
CA LEU A 116 -10.63 4.59 5.91
C LEU A 116 -11.90 5.24 6.49
N LYS A 117 -12.52 4.65 7.48
CA LYS A 117 -13.73 5.21 8.08
C LYS A 117 -13.43 6.59 8.68
N GLY A 118 -14.12 7.61 8.20
CA GLY A 118 -13.92 8.99 8.63
C GLY A 118 -12.65 9.63 8.09
N LYS A 119 -11.95 9.00 7.15
CA LYS A 119 -10.71 9.52 6.58
C LYS A 119 -10.93 10.11 5.20
N ARG A 120 -10.12 11.13 4.88
CA ARG A 120 -9.99 11.61 3.50
C ARG A 120 -9.07 10.63 2.78
N ALA A 121 -9.42 10.28 1.55
CA ALA A 121 -8.64 9.33 0.75
C ALA A 121 -8.83 9.58 -0.73
N THR A 122 -7.88 9.11 -1.51
CA THR A 122 -7.99 9.04 -2.97
C THR A 122 -7.83 7.58 -3.40
N VAL A 123 -8.24 7.27 -4.63
CA VAL A 123 -8.26 5.90 -5.14
C VAL A 123 -8.41 5.94 -6.65
N TRP A 124 -8.13 4.84 -7.32
CA TRP A 124 -8.40 4.69 -8.75
C TRP A 124 -9.90 4.97 -9.02
N PRO A 125 -10.23 5.79 -10.04
CA PRO A 125 -11.58 6.31 -10.20
C PRO A 125 -12.65 5.29 -10.55
N ASP A 126 -13.87 5.78 -10.50
CA ASP A 126 -15.17 5.20 -10.77
C ASP A 126 -15.58 4.19 -9.69
N LYS A 127 -15.58 2.91 -10.02
CA LYS A 127 -16.11 1.88 -9.11
C LYS A 127 -15.42 1.88 -7.74
N CYS A 128 -14.11 2.12 -7.72
CA CYS A 128 -13.35 2.11 -6.46
C CYS A 128 -13.72 3.29 -5.56
N ILE A 129 -14.10 4.43 -6.14
CA ILE A 129 -14.58 5.57 -5.36
C ILE A 129 -15.81 5.15 -4.55
N GLN A 130 -16.78 4.50 -5.21
CA GLN A 130 -17.98 4.03 -4.54
C GLN A 130 -17.66 3.02 -3.43
N MET A 131 -16.66 2.16 -3.68
CA MET A 131 -16.26 1.14 -2.71
C MET A 131 -15.67 1.75 -1.43
N ILE A 132 -14.81 2.75 -1.57
CA ILE A 132 -14.23 3.39 -0.37
C ILE A 132 -15.25 4.28 0.34
N GLU A 133 -16.09 4.99 -0.40
CA GLU A 133 -17.13 5.84 0.19
C GLU A 133 -18.19 5.00 0.92
N GLY A 134 -18.50 3.82 0.39
CA GLY A 134 -19.40 2.89 1.04
C GLY A 134 -18.88 2.37 2.39
N ARG A 135 -17.60 2.55 2.66
CA ARG A 135 -16.98 2.20 3.94
C ARG A 135 -16.64 3.44 4.79
N GLY A 136 -17.17 4.58 4.45
CA GLY A 136 -17.08 5.79 5.27
C GLY A 136 -15.92 6.73 4.95
N ALA A 137 -15.20 6.51 3.85
CA ALA A 137 -14.15 7.44 3.42
C ALA A 137 -14.75 8.64 2.71
N THR A 138 -14.03 9.77 2.74
CA THR A 138 -14.34 10.94 1.93
C THR A 138 -13.34 10.98 0.77
N TYR A 139 -13.82 10.76 -0.45
CA TYR A 139 -12.97 10.80 -1.63
C TYR A 139 -12.63 12.24 -2.00
N THR A 140 -11.34 12.54 -2.20
CA THR A 140 -10.87 13.91 -2.48
C THR A 140 -10.39 14.11 -3.91
N GLY A 141 -10.00 13.05 -4.61
CA GLY A 141 -9.47 13.15 -5.96
C GLY A 141 -8.08 13.76 -6.06
N LYS A 142 -7.39 13.94 -4.96
CA LYS A 142 -6.01 14.50 -4.97
C LYS A 142 -5.01 13.47 -5.52
N PRO A 143 -3.89 13.94 -6.10
CA PRO A 143 -2.83 13.02 -6.54
C PRO A 143 -2.23 12.20 -5.40
N VAL A 144 -2.17 12.76 -4.20
CA VAL A 144 -1.81 12.06 -2.96
C VAL A 144 -2.62 12.67 -1.83
N GLU A 145 -3.26 11.83 -1.04
CA GLU A 145 -3.98 12.29 0.14
C GLU A 145 -3.31 11.74 1.39
N VAL A 146 -3.00 12.64 2.32
CA VAL A 146 -2.44 12.27 3.63
C VAL A 146 -3.44 12.69 4.69
N ASP A 147 -3.93 11.73 5.47
CA ASP A 147 -4.82 12.00 6.59
C ASP A 147 -4.28 11.24 7.81
N GLY A 148 -3.60 11.98 8.69
CA GLY A 148 -2.90 11.35 9.81
C GLY A 148 -1.81 10.44 9.30
N ASN A 149 -1.82 9.19 9.70
CA ASN A 149 -0.87 8.18 9.25
C ASN A 149 -1.35 7.34 8.06
N VAL A 150 -2.46 7.76 7.42
CA VAL A 150 -3.01 7.07 6.24
C VAL A 150 -2.64 7.86 4.98
N ILE A 151 -1.99 7.21 4.03
CA ILE A 151 -1.55 7.83 2.77
C ILE A 151 -2.10 7.04 1.60
N THR A 152 -2.82 7.71 0.70
CA THR A 152 -3.40 7.07 -0.48
C THR A 152 -3.06 7.85 -1.75
N ALA A 153 -3.07 7.15 -2.89
CA ALA A 153 -2.82 7.74 -4.20
C ALA A 153 -3.65 6.99 -5.26
N PRO A 154 -3.98 7.63 -6.40
CA PRO A 154 -4.95 7.05 -7.33
C PRO A 154 -4.38 6.13 -8.39
N GLY A 155 -3.08 6.12 -8.63
CA GLY A 155 -2.54 5.26 -9.67
C GLY A 155 -1.08 5.50 -9.99
N PRO A 156 -0.57 4.84 -11.06
CA PRO A 156 0.86 4.79 -11.35
C PRO A 156 1.51 6.13 -11.64
N GLU A 157 0.76 7.10 -12.17
CA GLU A 157 1.30 8.43 -12.44
C GLU A 157 1.68 9.16 -11.14
N ALA A 158 1.05 8.83 -10.03
CA ALA A 158 1.32 9.41 -8.72
C ALA A 158 2.33 8.61 -7.91
N ALA A 159 2.89 7.53 -8.42
CA ALA A 159 3.73 6.61 -7.64
C ALA A 159 4.93 7.30 -6.97
N ARG A 160 5.63 8.18 -7.68
CA ARG A 160 6.78 8.88 -7.09
C ARG A 160 6.36 9.86 -6.00
N GLU A 161 5.31 10.64 -6.25
CA GLU A 161 4.79 11.57 -5.25
C GLU A 161 4.28 10.81 -4.02
N PHE A 162 3.62 9.68 -4.24
CA PHE A 162 3.19 8.77 -3.18
C PHE A 162 4.39 8.28 -2.35
N GLY A 163 5.43 7.80 -3.02
CA GLY A 163 6.67 7.35 -2.35
C GLY A 163 7.32 8.46 -1.53
N ARG A 164 7.35 9.69 -2.07
CA ARG A 164 7.91 10.82 -1.36
C ARG A 164 7.09 11.19 -0.11
N ALA A 165 5.77 11.09 -0.21
CA ALA A 165 4.90 11.35 0.95
C ALA A 165 5.16 10.34 2.06
N ILE A 166 5.31 9.05 1.70
CA ILE A 166 5.63 8.01 2.67
C ILE A 166 7.01 8.25 3.27
N ALA A 167 8.00 8.56 2.44
CA ALA A 167 9.36 8.84 2.88
C ALA A 167 9.39 9.99 3.88
N LYS A 168 8.60 11.05 3.61
CA LYS A 168 8.48 12.18 4.51
C LYS A 168 7.86 11.77 5.85
N ALA A 169 6.84 10.93 5.83
CA ALA A 169 6.21 10.41 7.05
C ALA A 169 7.19 9.59 7.88
N LEU A 170 8.06 8.81 7.23
CA LEU A 170 9.06 7.99 7.91
C LEU A 170 10.16 8.82 8.59
N LYS A 171 10.45 10.01 8.05
CA LYS A 171 11.44 10.91 8.64
C LYS A 171 10.90 11.67 9.86
N GLY A 172 9.60 11.93 9.82
CA GLY A 172 8.93 12.73 10.82
C GLY A 172 8.59 12.01 12.05
#